data_d3bc4248ffed77129a85743aea02fbcb
#
_entry.id   d3bc4248ffed77129a85743aea02fbcb
#
_cell.length_a   1.000
_cell.length_b   1.000
_cell.length_c   1.000
_cell.angle_alpha   90.00
_cell.angle_beta   90.00
_cell.angle_gamma   90.00
#
_symmetry.space_group_name_H-M   'P 1'
#
loop_
_entity.id
_entity.type
_entity.pdbx_description
1 polymer ?
#
loop_
_entity_poly.entity_id
_entity_poly.type
_entity_poly.pdbx_seq_one_letter_code
_entity_poly.pdbx_strand_id
1 'polypeptide(L)'
;MTISSFWPCFICLLCSVLLSHGVEASHHLYRNLQADQSTFDNNQPYRTSYHFQPPKNWINDPNGPMIYKGIYHLFYQYNPIGVVWGNIVWAHSTSTDLVNWIPHEHAIYPSHPADINGCWSGSTTILPGDKPAILYTGIDPQNQQVQNLAVPKNLSDPYLREWVKSPKNPLMAPTPMNEINASSFRDPTTAWMGPDGRWRLIIGSKRNQRGLAILYRSKDFIKWTKAQHPLHSAKNTGMWECPDFFPVSTDTPIGVETSVMGPNIKHVLKSSLDNTKHEYYTIGTYNLVKDRYTPDKGSVDSDAGLRYDYGKFYASKTFFDSSKNRRILWGWINESSSVADDVKKGWSGIQAIPRTIWLDKSGKQLLQWPIFEIEQLRTKRVDSPTKVLKGGSMVEISGVTAAQADVEVSFGIKAFEKAEMLDPSWTNPQMICSQKSASVKGGLGPFGFLVLASKGLQEYTAVFFRIFKGQGKYVVLMCSDQSRSSLNNDNDKTTYGAFVDVDPTKEELSLKTLIDHSIVESFGGMGKACITARVYPTLAIHDETHLYVFNNGTESIKISRLSAWSMKKAQIN
;
A
#
# COMPACT_ATOMS: atom_id res chain seq x y z
N MET A 1 -62.95 33.50 14.06
CA MET A 1 -62.83 32.47 13.02
C MET A 1 -61.37 32.14 12.87
N THR A 2 -61.06 30.99 13.34
CA THR A 2 -59.73 30.40 13.47
C THR A 2 -59.28 29.84 12.14
N ILE A 3 -58.14 30.32 11.58
CA ILE A 3 -57.42 29.65 10.53
C ILE A 3 -56.12 29.15 11.19
N SER A 4 -56.16 27.87 11.58
CA SER A 4 -55.09 27.18 12.27
C SER A 4 -54.25 26.35 11.32
N SER A 5 -52.95 26.41 11.48
CA SER A 5 -52.03 25.32 11.78
C SER A 5 -51.97 24.07 10.86
N PHE A 6 -52.01 24.21 9.53
CA PHE A 6 -51.68 23.06 8.64
C PHE A 6 -50.36 23.19 7.84
N TRP A 7 -49.66 24.30 7.96
CA TRP A 7 -48.43 24.55 7.19
C TRP A 7 -47.15 23.87 7.68
N PRO A 8 -46.93 23.59 8.98
CA PRO A 8 -45.68 22.92 9.37
C PRO A 8 -45.55 21.48 8.90
N CYS A 9 -46.65 20.72 8.84
CA CYS A 9 -46.63 19.32 8.40
C CYS A 9 -46.37 19.17 6.89
N PHE A 10 -46.86 20.10 6.08
CA PHE A 10 -46.67 20.03 4.62
C PHE A 10 -45.22 20.36 4.22
N ILE A 11 -44.59 21.30 4.90
CA ILE A 11 -43.16 21.63 4.68
C ILE A 11 -42.28 20.48 5.12
N CYS A 12 -42.56 19.81 6.25
CA CYS A 12 -41.82 18.62 6.68
C CYS A 12 -42.00 17.43 5.72
N LEU A 13 -43.22 17.23 5.18
CA LEU A 13 -43.43 16.18 4.20
C LEU A 13 -42.74 16.48 2.86
N LEU A 14 -42.78 17.73 2.39
CA LEU A 14 -42.07 18.13 1.17
C LEU A 14 -40.54 18.01 1.34
N CYS A 15 -39.99 18.43 2.48
CA CYS A 15 -38.59 18.26 2.77
C CYS A 15 -38.16 16.78 2.87
N SER A 16 -38.98 15.91 3.47
CA SER A 16 -38.69 14.48 3.52
C SER A 16 -38.76 13.80 2.16
N VAL A 17 -39.74 14.20 1.31
CA VAL A 17 -39.85 13.70 -0.06
C VAL A 17 -38.72 14.21 -0.95
N LEU A 18 -38.32 15.47 -0.84
CA LEU A 18 -37.19 16.03 -1.58
C LEU A 18 -35.86 15.41 -1.14
N LEU A 19 -35.66 15.11 0.15
CA LEU A 19 -34.48 14.42 0.65
C LEU A 19 -34.46 12.96 0.17
N SER A 20 -35.59 12.24 0.17
CA SER A 20 -35.64 10.87 -0.34
C SER A 20 -35.35 10.79 -1.83
N HIS A 21 -35.90 11.70 -2.63
CA HIS A 21 -35.64 11.77 -4.07
C HIS A 21 -34.20 12.21 -4.38
N GLY A 22 -33.61 13.07 -3.56
CA GLY A 22 -32.22 13.47 -3.70
C GLY A 22 -31.26 12.32 -3.44
N VAL A 23 -31.55 11.47 -2.46
CA VAL A 23 -30.75 10.27 -2.15
C VAL A 23 -30.88 9.21 -3.25
N GLU A 24 -32.11 8.97 -3.74
CA GLU A 24 -32.32 8.06 -4.87
C GLU A 24 -31.66 8.57 -6.16
N ALA A 25 -31.73 9.87 -6.43
CA ALA A 25 -31.10 10.46 -7.61
C ALA A 25 -29.57 10.35 -7.56
N SER A 26 -28.96 10.56 -6.39
CA SER A 26 -27.51 10.37 -6.23
C SER A 26 -27.11 8.90 -6.37
N HIS A 27 -27.87 7.97 -5.80
CA HIS A 27 -27.65 6.54 -5.95
C HIS A 27 -27.71 6.11 -7.42
N HIS A 28 -28.72 6.55 -8.15
CA HIS A 28 -28.86 6.28 -9.58
C HIS A 28 -27.71 6.91 -10.40
N LEU A 29 -27.24 8.10 -10.04
CA LEU A 29 -26.11 8.72 -10.71
C LEU A 29 -24.83 7.87 -10.57
N TYR A 30 -24.47 7.48 -9.36
CA TYR A 30 -23.27 6.65 -9.12
C TYR A 30 -23.41 5.25 -9.73
N ARG A 31 -24.59 4.67 -9.70
CA ARG A 31 -24.90 3.38 -10.33
C ARG A 31 -24.77 3.43 -11.85
N ASN A 32 -25.31 4.47 -12.49
CA ASN A 32 -25.19 4.67 -13.93
C ASN A 32 -23.72 4.91 -14.38
N LEU A 33 -22.93 5.65 -13.58
CA LEU A 33 -21.51 5.86 -13.85
C LEU A 33 -20.69 4.56 -13.77
N GLN A 34 -21.12 3.60 -12.95
CA GLN A 34 -20.50 2.28 -12.88
C GLN A 34 -20.92 1.38 -14.05
N ALA A 35 -22.17 1.48 -14.49
CA ALA A 35 -22.72 0.66 -15.59
C ALA A 35 -22.19 1.07 -16.98
N ASP A 36 -21.70 2.30 -17.13
CA ASP A 36 -21.10 2.77 -18.39
C ASP A 36 -19.66 2.26 -18.56
N GLN A 37 -19.53 0.93 -18.63
CA GLN A 37 -18.31 0.24 -19.02
C GLN A 37 -18.22 0.25 -20.55
N SER A 38 -17.92 1.41 -21.13
CA SER A 38 -17.54 1.48 -22.54
C SER A 38 -16.34 0.59 -22.79
N THR A 39 -16.33 -0.13 -23.90
CA THR A 39 -15.27 -1.00 -24.36
C THR A 39 -13.95 -0.25 -24.37
N PHE A 40 -13.12 -0.51 -23.34
CA PHE A 40 -11.75 0.02 -23.31
C PHE A 40 -10.91 -0.69 -24.37
N ASP A 41 -10.10 0.09 -25.05
CA ASP A 41 -9.06 -0.42 -25.94
C ASP A 41 -8.16 -1.37 -25.12
N ASN A 42 -8.25 -2.67 -25.43
CA ASN A 42 -7.44 -3.71 -24.82
C ASN A 42 -5.93 -3.55 -25.11
N ASN A 43 -5.57 -2.55 -25.89
CA ASN A 43 -4.20 -2.32 -26.38
C ASN A 43 -3.48 -1.16 -25.67
N GLN A 44 -3.85 -0.85 -24.42
CA GLN A 44 -3.13 0.17 -23.65
C GLN A 44 -1.79 -0.37 -23.12
N PRO A 45 -0.64 0.19 -23.53
CA PRO A 45 0.67 -0.40 -23.23
C PRO A 45 1.05 -0.36 -21.76
N TYR A 46 0.42 0.51 -20.96
CA TYR A 46 0.74 0.72 -19.55
C TYR A 46 -0.26 0.08 -18.59
N ARG A 47 -1.36 -0.48 -19.13
CA ARG A 47 -2.37 -1.12 -18.30
C ARG A 47 -1.83 -2.42 -17.71
N THR A 48 -1.94 -2.56 -16.39
CA THR A 48 -1.47 -3.76 -15.69
C THR A 48 -2.32 -4.98 -16.01
N SER A 49 -1.69 -6.13 -16.06
CA SER A 49 -2.35 -7.41 -16.32
C SER A 49 -2.72 -8.16 -15.05
N TYR A 50 -1.99 -7.95 -13.95
CA TYR A 50 -2.24 -8.69 -12.71
C TYR A 50 -2.14 -7.85 -11.43
N HIS A 51 -1.77 -6.57 -11.51
CA HIS A 51 -1.96 -5.63 -10.41
C HIS A 51 -3.38 -5.09 -10.43
N PHE A 52 -4.00 -5.01 -9.25
CA PHE A 52 -5.38 -4.53 -9.14
C PHE A 52 -5.50 -3.06 -9.56
N GLN A 53 -6.35 -2.80 -10.53
CA GLN A 53 -6.81 -1.48 -10.93
C GLN A 53 -8.22 -1.55 -11.50
N PRO A 54 -9.06 -0.51 -11.31
CA PRO A 54 -10.38 -0.46 -11.96
C PRO A 54 -10.23 -0.21 -13.47
N PRO A 55 -11.29 -0.44 -14.26
CA PRO A 55 -11.26 -0.25 -15.71
C PRO A 55 -10.97 1.19 -16.12
N LYS A 56 -11.40 2.18 -15.33
CA LYS A 56 -11.26 3.62 -15.61
C LYS A 56 -11.10 4.43 -14.34
N ASN A 57 -10.75 5.70 -14.49
CA ASN A 57 -10.77 6.73 -13.47
C ASN A 57 -9.67 6.60 -12.41
N TRP A 58 -9.77 7.44 -11.38
CA TRP A 58 -8.82 7.52 -10.28
C TRP A 58 -9.08 6.46 -9.21
N ILE A 59 -8.01 5.85 -8.74
CA ILE A 59 -7.98 5.01 -7.52
C ILE A 59 -6.85 5.46 -6.59
N ASN A 60 -7.10 5.43 -5.28
CA ASN A 60 -6.04 5.61 -4.27
C ASN A 60 -6.17 4.56 -3.14
N ASP A 61 -6.26 4.97 -1.89
CA ASP A 61 -6.10 4.14 -0.70
C ASP A 61 -6.88 2.82 -0.73
N PRO A 62 -6.25 1.69 -0.40
CA PRO A 62 -6.97 0.49 -0.04
C PRO A 62 -7.73 0.71 1.27
N ASN A 63 -9.01 0.43 1.29
CA ASN A 63 -9.89 0.64 2.43
C ASN A 63 -10.45 -0.67 2.94
N GLY A 64 -10.56 -0.77 4.24
CA GLY A 64 -11.26 -1.84 4.94
C GLY A 64 -11.04 -3.26 4.41
N PRO A 65 -9.82 -3.67 4.00
CA PRO A 65 -9.61 -5.02 3.52
C PRO A 65 -9.93 -6.02 4.63
N MET A 66 -10.61 -7.11 4.28
CA MET A 66 -11.02 -8.13 5.24
C MET A 66 -11.27 -9.48 4.55
N ILE A 67 -11.39 -10.53 5.35
CA ILE A 67 -11.99 -11.80 4.94
C ILE A 67 -13.30 -12.00 5.69
N TYR A 68 -14.38 -12.34 4.96
CA TYR A 68 -15.69 -12.61 5.50
C TYR A 68 -16.30 -13.85 4.85
N LYS A 69 -16.66 -14.87 5.65
CA LYS A 69 -17.19 -16.15 5.14
C LYS A 69 -16.37 -16.76 3.99
N GLY A 70 -15.03 -16.68 4.09
CA GLY A 70 -14.12 -17.22 3.09
C GLY A 70 -13.95 -16.36 1.83
N ILE A 71 -14.58 -15.21 1.75
CA ILE A 71 -14.46 -14.23 0.66
C ILE A 71 -13.57 -13.08 1.13
N TYR A 72 -12.56 -12.71 0.35
CA TYR A 72 -11.77 -11.51 0.54
C TYR A 72 -12.52 -10.30 -0.02
N HIS A 73 -12.56 -9.24 0.74
CA HIS A 73 -13.14 -7.96 0.37
C HIS A 73 -12.03 -6.91 0.31
N LEU A 74 -12.00 -6.14 -0.76
CA LEU A 74 -11.20 -4.94 -0.91
C LEU A 74 -12.13 -3.79 -1.26
N PHE A 75 -12.18 -2.82 -0.37
CA PHE A 75 -12.73 -1.51 -0.70
C PHE A 75 -11.58 -0.59 -1.07
N TYR A 76 -11.85 0.44 -1.83
CA TYR A 76 -10.83 1.39 -2.25
C TYR A 76 -11.41 2.75 -2.55
N GLN A 77 -10.61 3.79 -2.31
CA GLN A 77 -10.97 5.14 -2.69
C GLN A 77 -11.02 5.24 -4.22
N TYR A 78 -12.13 5.73 -4.75
CA TYR A 78 -12.39 5.77 -6.18
C TYR A 78 -13.12 7.06 -6.57
N ASN A 79 -12.70 7.72 -7.65
CA ASN A 79 -13.45 8.81 -8.25
C ASN A 79 -14.28 8.28 -9.42
N PRO A 80 -15.60 8.14 -9.30
CA PRO A 80 -16.42 7.57 -10.38
C PRO A 80 -16.58 8.49 -11.60
N ILE A 81 -16.14 9.76 -11.50
CA ILE A 81 -16.39 10.80 -12.51
C ILE A 81 -15.14 11.10 -13.34
N GLY A 82 -13.92 10.90 -12.79
CA GLY A 82 -12.71 11.29 -13.49
C GLY A 82 -11.43 10.66 -13.00
N VAL A 83 -10.33 10.99 -13.68
CA VAL A 83 -8.99 10.39 -13.49
C VAL A 83 -8.10 11.15 -12.52
N VAL A 84 -8.64 12.19 -11.87
CA VAL A 84 -7.94 12.95 -10.84
C VAL A 84 -8.63 12.76 -9.50
N TRP A 85 -7.91 13.00 -8.41
CA TRP A 85 -8.47 12.93 -7.06
C TRP A 85 -9.65 13.87 -6.89
N GLY A 86 -10.72 13.40 -6.27
CA GLY A 86 -11.95 14.15 -5.99
C GLY A 86 -13.18 13.25 -6.08
N ASN A 87 -14.34 13.72 -5.62
CA ASN A 87 -15.61 13.00 -5.68
C ASN A 87 -15.55 11.56 -5.14
N ILE A 88 -14.78 11.38 -4.07
CA ILE A 88 -14.38 10.05 -3.59
C ILE A 88 -15.54 9.26 -3.00
N VAL A 89 -15.66 8.03 -3.47
CA VAL A 89 -16.55 6.98 -2.96
C VAL A 89 -15.71 5.77 -2.52
N TRP A 90 -16.31 4.84 -1.79
CA TRP A 90 -15.76 3.51 -1.55
C TRP A 90 -16.26 2.56 -2.63
N ALA A 91 -15.44 2.28 -3.61
CA ALA A 91 -15.69 1.18 -4.51
C ALA A 91 -15.42 -0.15 -3.81
N HIS A 92 -15.94 -1.27 -4.33
CA HIS A 92 -15.89 -2.56 -3.69
C HIS A 92 -15.63 -3.66 -4.70
N SER A 93 -14.68 -4.54 -4.38
CA SER A 93 -14.43 -5.78 -5.12
C SER A 93 -14.23 -6.95 -4.17
N THR A 94 -14.54 -8.15 -4.62
CA THR A 94 -14.37 -9.38 -3.85
C THR A 94 -13.53 -10.40 -4.59
N SER A 95 -12.87 -11.28 -3.84
CA SER A 95 -12.00 -12.34 -4.38
C SER A 95 -12.06 -13.59 -3.51
N THR A 96 -11.79 -14.74 -4.09
CA THR A 96 -11.55 -15.99 -3.37
C THR A 96 -10.07 -16.31 -3.19
N ASP A 97 -9.18 -15.57 -3.88
CA ASP A 97 -7.74 -15.88 -3.95
C ASP A 97 -6.82 -14.65 -3.88
N LEU A 98 -7.34 -13.44 -3.65
CA LEU A 98 -6.60 -12.18 -3.62
C LEU A 98 -5.95 -11.76 -4.96
N VAL A 99 -6.18 -12.50 -6.03
CA VAL A 99 -5.59 -12.29 -7.36
C VAL A 99 -6.67 -11.98 -8.39
N ASN A 100 -7.73 -12.79 -8.40
CA ASN A 100 -8.86 -12.61 -9.30
C ASN A 100 -10.00 -11.91 -8.54
N TRP A 101 -10.55 -10.83 -9.10
CA TRP A 101 -11.47 -9.93 -8.43
C TRP A 101 -12.77 -9.76 -9.20
N ILE A 102 -13.87 -9.69 -8.47
CA ILE A 102 -15.21 -9.42 -8.98
C ILE A 102 -15.64 -8.06 -8.46
N PRO A 103 -15.87 -7.07 -9.34
CA PRO A 103 -16.34 -5.74 -8.93
C PRO A 103 -17.81 -5.78 -8.51
N HIS A 104 -18.17 -4.92 -7.58
CA HIS A 104 -19.52 -4.69 -7.10
C HIS A 104 -19.90 -3.22 -7.23
N GLU A 105 -21.16 -2.88 -6.95
CA GLU A 105 -21.59 -1.51 -6.79
C GLU A 105 -20.82 -0.82 -5.65
N HIS A 106 -20.75 0.51 -5.69
CA HIS A 106 -20.05 1.29 -4.67
C HIS A 106 -20.67 1.03 -3.29
N ALA A 107 -19.86 0.64 -2.33
CA ALA A 107 -20.32 0.31 -0.98
C ALA A 107 -20.75 1.55 -0.20
N ILE A 108 -20.00 2.66 -0.32
CA ILE A 108 -20.27 3.91 0.39
C ILE A 108 -20.05 5.08 -0.57
N TYR A 109 -21.03 5.97 -0.67
CA TYR A 109 -21.01 7.17 -1.49
C TYR A 109 -21.61 8.35 -0.71
N PRO A 110 -21.32 9.62 -1.05
CA PRO A 110 -21.87 10.78 -0.36
C PRO A 110 -23.41 10.77 -0.40
N SER A 111 -24.04 10.64 0.78
CA SER A 111 -25.50 10.55 0.89
C SER A 111 -26.03 10.90 2.28
N HIS A 112 -25.16 11.29 3.21
CA HIS A 112 -25.49 11.67 4.57
C HIS A 112 -24.83 13.03 4.89
N PRO A 113 -25.44 13.92 5.70
CA PRO A 113 -24.82 15.21 6.04
C PRO A 113 -23.38 15.07 6.54
N ALA A 114 -23.05 14.02 7.29
CA ALA A 114 -21.70 13.79 7.81
C ALA A 114 -20.66 13.34 6.75
N ASP A 115 -21.05 13.19 5.47
CA ASP A 115 -20.15 12.77 4.38
C ASP A 115 -20.52 13.36 3.02
N ILE A 116 -21.33 14.37 3.00
CA ILE A 116 -21.90 14.92 1.75
C ILE A 116 -20.81 15.45 0.80
N ASN A 117 -19.67 15.90 1.34
CA ASN A 117 -18.53 16.39 0.56
C ASN A 117 -17.45 15.33 0.31
N GLY A 118 -17.66 14.06 0.70
CA GLY A 118 -16.76 12.95 0.41
C GLY A 118 -16.77 11.85 1.47
N CYS A 119 -16.50 10.63 1.00
CA CYS A 119 -16.33 9.43 1.82
C CYS A 119 -14.87 9.01 1.76
N TRP A 120 -14.07 9.47 2.74
CA TRP A 120 -12.62 9.22 2.76
C TRP A 120 -12.27 7.94 3.49
N SER A 121 -10.98 7.67 3.62
CA SER A 121 -10.43 6.40 4.08
C SER A 121 -10.86 5.96 5.47
N GLY A 122 -10.77 4.66 5.69
CA GLY A 122 -11.11 4.00 6.94
C GLY A 122 -10.79 2.51 6.94
N SER A 123 -11.36 1.78 7.87
CA SER A 123 -11.06 0.36 8.09
C SER A 123 -12.29 -0.45 8.46
N THR A 124 -12.21 -1.74 8.25
CA THR A 124 -13.24 -2.71 8.69
C THR A 124 -12.80 -3.38 9.98
N THR A 125 -13.75 -3.63 10.87
CA THR A 125 -13.61 -4.46 12.07
C THR A 125 -14.68 -5.54 12.06
N ILE A 126 -14.33 -6.78 12.33
CA ILE A 126 -15.29 -7.86 12.51
C ILE A 126 -15.71 -7.86 13.99
N LEU A 127 -16.95 -7.52 14.24
CA LEU A 127 -17.54 -7.52 15.57
C LEU A 127 -17.98 -8.92 15.98
N PRO A 128 -18.22 -9.20 17.29
CA PRO A 128 -18.73 -10.48 17.76
C PRO A 128 -19.98 -10.94 17.01
N GLY A 129 -20.01 -12.22 16.65
CA GLY A 129 -21.06 -12.82 15.82
C GLY A 129 -20.86 -12.56 14.32
N ASP A 130 -19.61 -12.44 13.88
CA ASP A 130 -19.20 -12.26 12.47
C ASP A 130 -19.92 -11.08 11.81
N LYS A 131 -19.93 -9.93 12.47
CA LYS A 131 -20.60 -8.71 11.99
C LYS A 131 -19.56 -7.69 11.53
N PRO A 132 -19.30 -7.56 10.22
CA PRO A 132 -18.43 -6.52 9.72
C PRO A 132 -18.99 -5.12 9.99
N ALA A 133 -18.11 -4.18 10.35
CA ALA A 133 -18.45 -2.78 10.57
C ALA A 133 -17.34 -1.92 9.95
N ILE A 134 -17.70 -0.97 9.10
CA ILE A 134 -16.79 0.01 8.51
C ILE A 134 -16.84 1.28 9.34
N LEU A 135 -15.68 1.71 9.83
CA LEU A 135 -15.47 3.08 10.30
C LEU A 135 -14.68 3.84 9.24
N TYR A 136 -15.17 5.00 8.83
CA TYR A 136 -14.61 5.79 7.76
C TYR A 136 -14.69 7.28 8.04
N THR A 137 -13.84 8.05 7.37
CA THR A 137 -13.86 9.51 7.45
C THR A 137 -14.88 10.07 6.45
N GLY A 138 -15.81 10.85 6.94
CA GLY A 138 -16.70 11.67 6.11
C GLY A 138 -16.26 13.12 6.13
N ILE A 139 -16.60 13.85 5.06
CA ILE A 139 -16.42 15.29 4.97
C ILE A 139 -17.80 15.94 5.06
N ASP A 140 -18.03 16.67 6.13
CA ASP A 140 -19.30 17.31 6.41
C ASP A 140 -19.52 18.60 5.59
N PRO A 141 -20.69 19.27 5.68
CA PRO A 141 -20.97 20.49 4.93
C PRO A 141 -20.03 21.66 5.26
N GLN A 142 -19.36 21.64 6.40
CA GLN A 142 -18.36 22.64 6.82
C GLN A 142 -16.93 22.21 6.42
N ASN A 143 -16.78 21.17 5.63
CA ASN A 143 -15.50 20.54 5.24
C ASN A 143 -14.67 20.05 6.44
N GLN A 144 -15.33 19.68 7.54
CA GLN A 144 -14.67 19.05 8.67
C GLN A 144 -14.57 17.54 8.46
N GLN A 145 -13.46 16.96 8.89
CA GLN A 145 -13.24 15.53 8.89
C GLN A 145 -13.90 14.91 10.13
N VAL A 146 -14.87 14.03 9.92
CA VAL A 146 -15.64 13.38 10.97
C VAL A 146 -15.66 11.86 10.75
N GLN A 147 -15.87 11.08 11.82
CA GLN A 147 -15.83 9.62 11.70
C GLN A 147 -17.22 9.02 11.72
N ASN A 148 -17.50 8.18 10.75
CA ASN A 148 -18.80 7.60 10.46
C ASN A 148 -18.75 6.07 10.54
N LEU A 149 -19.91 5.46 10.77
CA LEU A 149 -20.11 4.02 10.79
C LEU A 149 -21.06 3.61 9.67
N ALA A 150 -20.70 2.53 8.96
CA ALA A 150 -21.58 1.78 8.09
C ALA A 150 -21.53 0.28 8.43
N VAL A 151 -22.65 -0.40 8.26
CA VAL A 151 -22.79 -1.85 8.51
C VAL A 151 -23.46 -2.52 7.30
N PRO A 152 -23.20 -3.81 7.04
CA PRO A 152 -23.90 -4.53 5.97
C PRO A 152 -25.41 -4.53 6.18
N LYS A 153 -26.16 -4.32 5.12
CA LYS A 153 -27.63 -4.42 5.13
C LYS A 153 -28.09 -5.86 5.32
N ASN A 154 -27.35 -6.82 4.75
CA ASN A 154 -27.67 -8.24 4.80
C ASN A 154 -26.42 -9.08 5.12
N LEU A 155 -26.35 -9.62 6.33
CA LEU A 155 -25.25 -10.51 6.76
C LEU A 155 -25.31 -11.91 6.13
N SER A 156 -26.41 -12.29 5.47
CA SER A 156 -26.52 -13.56 4.75
C SER A 156 -25.85 -13.49 3.38
N ASP A 157 -25.68 -12.30 2.80
CA ASP A 157 -24.92 -12.10 1.57
C ASP A 157 -23.41 -12.15 1.86
N PRO A 158 -22.67 -13.18 1.42
CA PRO A 158 -21.24 -13.27 1.68
C PRO A 158 -20.41 -12.21 0.92
N TYR A 159 -21.00 -11.62 -0.11
CA TYR A 159 -20.38 -10.53 -0.88
C TYR A 159 -20.61 -9.15 -0.28
N LEU A 160 -21.48 -9.01 0.73
CA LEU A 160 -21.77 -7.75 1.44
C LEU A 160 -21.96 -6.56 0.48
N ARG A 161 -22.79 -6.73 -0.53
CA ARG A 161 -22.95 -5.76 -1.63
C ARG A 161 -23.60 -4.44 -1.21
N GLU A 162 -24.43 -4.45 -0.16
CA GLU A 162 -25.15 -3.27 0.31
C GLU A 162 -24.74 -2.90 1.74
N TRP A 163 -24.45 -1.61 1.95
CA TRP A 163 -24.08 -1.05 3.24
C TRP A 163 -25.03 0.05 3.68
N VAL A 164 -25.33 0.10 4.96
CA VAL A 164 -26.23 1.09 5.58
C VAL A 164 -25.43 1.95 6.56
N LYS A 165 -25.50 3.26 6.37
CA LYS A 165 -24.91 4.24 7.28
C LYS A 165 -25.68 4.32 8.58
N SER A 166 -24.97 4.44 9.69
CA SER A 166 -25.61 4.63 11.00
C SER A 166 -26.37 5.95 11.05
N PRO A 167 -27.61 5.96 11.55
CA PRO A 167 -28.36 7.22 11.76
C PRO A 167 -27.75 8.08 12.88
N LYS A 168 -26.74 7.55 13.61
CA LYS A 168 -26.03 8.27 14.67
C LYS A 168 -24.76 8.95 14.17
N ASN A 169 -24.47 8.88 12.86
CA ASN A 169 -23.31 9.57 12.28
C ASN A 169 -23.43 11.10 12.41
N PRO A 170 -22.33 11.82 12.64
CA PRO A 170 -20.99 11.29 12.89
C PRO A 170 -20.84 10.74 14.32
N LEU A 171 -20.10 9.62 14.50
CA LEU A 171 -19.82 9.05 15.81
C LEU A 171 -18.73 9.80 16.57
N MET A 172 -17.76 10.39 15.85
CA MET A 172 -16.66 11.16 16.40
C MET A 172 -16.42 12.38 15.51
N ALA A 173 -16.36 13.56 16.11
CA ALA A 173 -16.18 14.83 15.41
C ALA A 173 -15.24 15.76 16.18
N PRO A 174 -14.53 16.67 15.49
CA PRO A 174 -13.86 17.79 16.13
C PRO A 174 -14.85 18.68 16.87
N THR A 175 -14.45 19.16 18.05
CA THR A 175 -15.23 20.10 18.85
C THR A 175 -14.27 21.07 19.55
N PRO A 176 -14.71 22.26 19.96
CA PRO A 176 -13.84 23.18 20.73
C PRO A 176 -13.26 22.53 21.99
N MET A 177 -14.00 21.63 22.64
CA MET A 177 -13.59 20.99 23.89
C MET A 177 -12.55 19.87 23.70
N ASN A 178 -12.51 19.22 22.55
CA ASN A 178 -11.57 18.10 22.33
C ASN A 178 -10.26 18.52 21.63
N GLU A 179 -10.15 19.78 21.24
CA GLU A 179 -8.94 20.39 20.63
C GLU A 179 -8.44 19.64 19.38
N ILE A 180 -9.32 19.00 18.63
CA ILE A 180 -8.98 18.28 17.41
C ILE A 180 -9.03 19.27 16.24
N ASN A 181 -7.97 19.26 15.42
CA ASN A 181 -7.95 20.01 14.17
C ASN A 181 -8.92 19.39 13.17
N ALA A 182 -9.95 20.14 12.76
CA ALA A 182 -11.03 19.68 11.90
C ALA A 182 -10.56 19.26 10.49
N SER A 183 -9.46 19.77 9.99
CA SER A 183 -8.85 19.40 8.70
C SER A 183 -7.74 18.35 8.82
N SER A 184 -7.55 17.76 10.00
CA SER A 184 -6.49 16.79 10.28
C SER A 184 -6.98 15.75 11.30
N PHE A 185 -8.06 15.02 10.93
CA PHE A 185 -8.71 14.03 11.79
C PHE A 185 -9.33 12.95 10.92
N ARG A 186 -8.52 11.98 10.44
CA ARG A 186 -8.97 11.01 9.44
C ARG A 186 -8.35 9.62 9.58
N ASP A 187 -8.93 8.68 8.82
CA ASP A 187 -8.45 7.33 8.58
C ASP A 187 -8.46 6.44 9.84
N PRO A 188 -9.65 6.16 10.43
CA PRO A 188 -9.75 5.29 11.58
C PRO A 188 -9.22 3.88 11.25
N THR A 189 -8.49 3.28 12.21
CA THR A 189 -7.94 1.93 12.06
C THR A 189 -8.99 0.85 12.27
N THR A 190 -8.66 -0.39 11.89
CA THR A 190 -9.30 -1.57 12.47
C THR A 190 -9.25 -1.46 13.99
N ALA A 191 -10.40 -1.65 14.63
CA ALA A 191 -10.50 -1.59 16.07
C ALA A 191 -10.05 -2.91 16.70
N TRP A 192 -9.48 -2.82 17.90
CA TRP A 192 -9.11 -3.99 18.70
C TRP A 192 -9.82 -4.01 20.06
N MET A 193 -10.09 -5.21 20.57
CA MET A 193 -10.72 -5.41 21.86
C MET A 193 -9.66 -5.48 22.97
N GLY A 194 -9.80 -4.68 23.99
CA GLY A 194 -8.97 -4.81 25.19
C GLY A 194 -9.52 -5.80 26.19
N PRO A 195 -8.72 -6.22 27.18
CA PRO A 195 -9.14 -7.18 28.23
C PRO A 195 -10.22 -6.63 29.15
N ASP A 196 -10.44 -5.31 29.15
CA ASP A 196 -11.52 -4.62 29.85
C ASP A 196 -12.86 -4.65 29.11
N GLY A 197 -12.95 -5.41 27.99
CA GLY A 197 -14.15 -5.52 27.17
C GLY A 197 -14.48 -4.23 26.41
N ARG A 198 -13.51 -3.34 26.21
CA ARG A 198 -13.69 -2.10 25.43
C ARG A 198 -12.94 -2.18 24.12
N TRP A 199 -13.60 -1.77 23.06
CA TRP A 199 -13.01 -1.49 21.78
C TRP A 199 -12.08 -0.29 21.86
N ARG A 200 -11.01 -0.35 21.07
CA ARG A 200 -10.06 0.74 20.86
C ARG A 200 -9.82 0.92 19.37
N LEU A 201 -9.60 2.14 18.97
CA LEU A 201 -9.11 2.49 17.62
C LEU A 201 -8.25 3.74 17.71
N ILE A 202 -7.44 3.97 16.71
CA ILE A 202 -6.73 5.24 16.54
C ILE A 202 -7.15 5.92 15.24
N ILE A 203 -7.08 7.26 15.28
CA ILE A 203 -7.35 8.12 14.14
C ILE A 203 -6.13 9.00 13.93
N GLY A 204 -5.72 9.13 12.65
CA GLY A 204 -4.60 9.97 12.27
C GLY A 204 -4.90 11.47 12.46
N SER A 205 -3.90 12.20 12.92
CA SER A 205 -4.03 13.64 13.19
C SER A 205 -2.65 14.32 13.27
N LYS A 206 -2.66 15.63 13.49
CA LYS A 206 -1.48 16.41 13.85
C LYS A 206 -1.80 17.52 14.84
N ARG A 207 -0.77 17.93 15.59
CA ARG A 207 -0.75 19.18 16.36
C ARG A 207 0.55 19.91 16.00
N ASN A 208 0.44 21.03 15.29
CA ASN A 208 1.57 21.69 14.64
C ASN A 208 2.30 20.70 13.70
N GLN A 209 3.62 20.50 13.91
CA GLN A 209 4.44 19.54 13.16
C GLN A 209 4.54 18.17 13.84
N ARG A 210 3.75 17.89 14.87
CA ARG A 210 3.73 16.61 15.56
C ARG A 210 2.59 15.75 15.05
N GLY A 211 2.91 14.58 14.48
CA GLY A 211 1.93 13.57 14.13
C GLY A 211 1.37 12.88 15.36
N LEU A 212 0.10 12.51 15.31
CA LEU A 212 -0.66 11.95 16.43
C LEU A 212 -1.48 10.73 15.98
N ALA A 213 -1.45 9.68 16.79
CA ALA A 213 -2.42 8.58 16.78
C ALA A 213 -3.44 8.84 17.89
N ILE A 214 -4.54 9.53 17.58
CA ILE A 214 -5.58 9.87 18.59
C ILE A 214 -6.34 8.60 18.95
N LEU A 215 -6.35 8.23 20.22
CA LEU A 215 -6.99 7.03 20.73
C LEU A 215 -8.44 7.29 21.16
N TYR A 216 -9.35 6.43 20.73
CA TYR A 216 -10.74 6.36 21.19
C TYR A 216 -11.05 5.00 21.78
N ARG A 217 -12.02 4.97 22.73
CA ARG A 217 -12.52 3.76 23.37
C ARG A 217 -14.04 3.70 23.30
N SER A 218 -14.60 2.48 23.15
CA SER A 218 -16.05 2.25 23.12
C SER A 218 -16.41 0.94 23.81
N LYS A 219 -17.59 0.87 24.42
CA LYS A 219 -18.18 -0.39 24.92
C LYS A 219 -19.12 -1.05 23.91
N ASP A 220 -19.72 -0.25 23.03
CA ASP A 220 -20.84 -0.66 22.19
C ASP A 220 -20.58 -0.41 20.68
N PHE A 221 -19.35 0.05 20.32
CA PHE A 221 -18.95 0.42 18.98
C PHE A 221 -19.72 1.63 18.39
N ILE A 222 -20.57 2.27 19.18
CA ILE A 222 -21.39 3.44 18.79
C ILE A 222 -20.96 4.69 19.54
N LYS A 223 -20.84 4.59 20.88
CA LYS A 223 -20.40 5.71 21.72
C LYS A 223 -18.91 5.62 21.94
N TRP A 224 -18.17 6.54 21.34
CA TRP A 224 -16.72 6.60 21.42
C TRP A 224 -16.26 7.75 22.31
N THR A 225 -15.38 7.45 23.22
CA THR A 225 -14.77 8.43 24.12
C THR A 225 -13.31 8.60 23.77
N LYS A 226 -12.90 9.83 23.46
CA LYS A 226 -11.49 10.19 23.24
C LYS A 226 -10.68 9.95 24.51
N ALA A 227 -9.56 9.27 24.40
CA ALA A 227 -8.62 9.13 25.50
C ALA A 227 -7.95 10.49 25.80
N GLN A 228 -7.55 10.69 27.07
CA GLN A 228 -6.89 11.91 27.50
C GLN A 228 -5.61 12.19 26.71
N HIS A 229 -4.94 11.14 26.29
CA HIS A 229 -3.69 11.21 25.55
C HIS A 229 -3.74 10.34 24.27
N PRO A 230 -2.98 10.66 23.21
CA PRO A 230 -2.88 9.78 22.05
C PRO A 230 -2.21 8.46 22.42
N LEU A 231 -2.42 7.42 21.61
CA LEU A 231 -1.70 6.15 21.74
C LEU A 231 -0.19 6.38 21.61
N HIS A 232 0.19 7.19 20.62
CA HIS A 232 1.57 7.59 20.34
C HIS A 232 1.61 8.91 19.56
N SER A 233 2.80 9.54 19.51
CA SER A 233 3.02 10.75 18.70
C SER A 233 4.51 10.98 18.45
N ALA A 234 4.88 11.47 17.26
CA ALA A 234 6.26 11.80 16.91
C ALA A 234 6.41 13.26 16.46
N LYS A 235 7.53 13.90 16.86
CA LYS A 235 7.87 15.28 16.48
C LYS A 235 8.31 15.32 15.00
N ASN A 236 8.02 16.43 14.32
CA ASN A 236 8.48 16.74 12.96
C ASN A 236 8.03 15.71 11.90
N THR A 237 6.92 15.02 12.12
CA THR A 237 6.35 14.05 11.17
C THR A 237 5.10 14.58 10.47
N GLY A 238 4.63 15.77 10.81
CA GLY A 238 3.47 16.38 10.16
C GLY A 238 2.17 15.63 10.39
N MET A 239 1.28 15.60 9.39
CA MET A 239 0.01 14.87 9.45
C MET A 239 0.25 13.38 9.25
N TRP A 240 -0.31 12.57 10.15
CA TRP A 240 -0.38 11.12 10.03
C TRP A 240 -1.68 10.72 9.34
N GLU A 241 -1.56 10.17 8.14
CA GLU A 241 -2.64 9.54 7.38
C GLU A 241 -2.58 8.03 7.54
N CYS A 242 -3.70 7.38 7.29
CA CYS A 242 -3.81 5.92 7.22
C CYS A 242 -3.04 5.18 8.33
N PRO A 243 -3.16 5.56 9.62
CA PRO A 243 -2.48 4.83 10.66
C PRO A 243 -2.92 3.36 10.64
N ASP A 244 -1.99 2.47 11.04
CA ASP A 244 -2.29 1.06 11.23
C ASP A 244 -1.61 0.58 12.52
N PHE A 245 -2.32 -0.23 13.31
CA PHE A 245 -1.83 -0.72 14.59
C PHE A 245 -2.22 -2.17 14.79
N PHE A 246 -1.23 -3.05 14.87
CA PHE A 246 -1.47 -4.48 14.93
C PHE A 246 -0.36 -5.24 15.65
N PRO A 247 -0.69 -6.42 16.22
CA PRO A 247 0.27 -7.31 16.86
C PRO A 247 1.07 -8.14 15.86
N VAL A 248 2.29 -8.48 16.24
CA VAL A 248 3.16 -9.46 15.54
C VAL A 248 3.76 -10.43 16.57
N SER A 249 3.85 -11.70 16.21
CA SER A 249 4.48 -12.72 17.07
C SER A 249 6.00 -12.59 17.01
N THR A 250 6.67 -12.75 18.17
CA THR A 250 8.14 -12.84 18.25
C THR A 250 8.66 -14.25 18.00
N ASP A 251 7.81 -15.27 18.08
CA ASP A 251 8.23 -16.67 18.07
C ASP A 251 8.02 -17.34 16.71
N THR A 252 7.03 -16.86 15.95
CA THR A 252 6.62 -17.51 14.70
C THR A 252 6.32 -16.49 13.61
N PRO A 253 6.51 -16.82 12.33
CA PRO A 253 6.12 -15.96 11.21
C PRO A 253 4.61 -15.96 10.94
N ILE A 254 3.80 -16.53 11.83
CA ILE A 254 2.33 -16.59 11.70
C ILE A 254 1.74 -15.23 12.05
N GLY A 255 0.76 -14.79 11.26
CA GLY A 255 -0.04 -13.61 11.61
C GLY A 255 -0.87 -13.85 12.86
N VAL A 256 -1.15 -12.79 13.59
CA VAL A 256 -2.00 -12.82 14.79
C VAL A 256 -3.19 -11.89 14.62
N GLU A 257 -4.32 -12.30 15.23
CA GLU A 257 -5.55 -11.50 15.23
C GLU A 257 -5.29 -10.15 15.93
N THR A 258 -5.99 -9.10 15.50
CA THR A 258 -5.69 -7.71 15.84
C THR A 258 -5.82 -7.40 17.34
N SER A 259 -6.64 -8.15 18.09
CA SER A 259 -6.84 -7.97 19.53
C SER A 259 -5.92 -8.84 20.41
N VAL A 260 -5.06 -9.67 19.79
CA VAL A 260 -4.16 -10.56 20.54
C VAL A 260 -3.07 -9.77 21.25
N MET A 261 -2.86 -10.13 22.51
CA MET A 261 -1.86 -9.53 23.40
C MET A 261 -1.19 -10.62 24.21
N GLY A 262 0.04 -10.38 24.64
CA GLY A 262 0.77 -11.36 25.44
C GLY A 262 2.27 -11.10 25.52
N PRO A 263 3.03 -11.95 26.25
CA PRO A 263 4.47 -11.77 26.44
C PRO A 263 5.28 -11.89 25.13
N ASN A 264 4.81 -12.74 24.19
CA ASN A 264 5.49 -13.01 22.92
C ASN A 264 4.87 -12.20 21.77
N ILE A 265 4.29 -11.04 22.11
CA ILE A 265 3.65 -10.13 21.16
C ILE A 265 4.35 -8.77 21.22
N LYS A 266 4.81 -8.31 20.08
CA LYS A 266 5.15 -6.92 19.80
C LYS A 266 4.00 -6.28 19.03
N HIS A 267 3.99 -4.97 18.97
CA HIS A 267 3.06 -4.23 18.14
C HIS A 267 3.80 -3.40 17.10
N VAL A 268 3.17 -3.25 15.98
CA VAL A 268 3.60 -2.35 14.90
C VAL A 268 2.66 -1.16 14.89
N LEU A 269 3.22 0.03 14.87
CA LEU A 269 2.52 1.25 14.54
C LEU A 269 3.08 1.79 13.23
N LYS A 270 2.21 1.93 12.23
CA LYS A 270 2.54 2.52 10.93
C LYS A 270 1.79 3.85 10.74
N SER A 271 2.41 4.78 10.05
CA SER A 271 1.79 6.03 9.61
C SER A 271 2.26 6.41 8.21
N SER A 272 1.35 6.94 7.41
CA SER A 272 1.63 7.58 6.12
C SER A 272 1.79 9.08 6.35
N LEU A 273 2.87 9.67 5.86
CA LEU A 273 3.19 11.08 6.08
C LEU A 273 2.68 11.93 4.92
N ASP A 274 1.69 12.78 5.17
CA ASP A 274 1.07 13.63 4.15
C ASP A 274 2.09 14.53 3.41
N ASN A 275 3.07 15.06 4.13
CA ASN A 275 4.04 16.00 3.56
C ASN A 275 5.06 15.34 2.59
N THR A 276 5.50 14.11 2.88
CA THR A 276 6.57 13.43 2.13
C THR A 276 6.06 12.31 1.24
N LYS A 277 4.81 11.90 1.45
CA LYS A 277 4.21 10.70 0.82
C LYS A 277 5.05 9.44 1.05
N HIS A 278 5.73 9.38 2.19
CA HIS A 278 6.42 8.20 2.68
C HIS A 278 5.61 7.52 3.77
N GLU A 279 5.70 6.22 3.86
CA GLU A 279 5.20 5.45 5.00
C GLU A 279 6.35 4.97 5.85
N TYR A 280 6.20 5.05 7.16
CA TYR A 280 7.12 4.42 8.07
C TYR A 280 6.39 3.62 9.14
N TYR A 281 7.08 2.67 9.73
CA TYR A 281 6.59 1.93 10.88
C TYR A 281 7.64 1.81 11.96
N THR A 282 7.18 1.62 13.18
CA THR A 282 8.00 1.24 14.32
C THR A 282 7.48 -0.07 14.91
N ILE A 283 8.38 -0.83 15.52
CA ILE A 283 8.06 -2.01 16.31
C ILE A 283 8.25 -1.63 17.78
N GLY A 284 7.34 -2.07 18.64
CA GLY A 284 7.42 -1.65 20.03
C GLY A 284 6.49 -2.42 20.96
N THR A 285 6.32 -1.88 22.15
CA THR A 285 5.50 -2.47 23.20
C THR A 285 4.24 -1.64 23.44
N TYR A 286 3.09 -2.31 23.47
CA TYR A 286 1.83 -1.72 23.87
C TYR A 286 1.54 -2.00 25.33
N ASN A 287 1.47 -0.94 26.13
CA ASN A 287 1.08 -1.00 27.54
C ASN A 287 -0.43 -0.80 27.67
N LEU A 288 -1.13 -1.89 27.94
CA LEU A 288 -2.59 -1.94 28.07
C LEU A 288 -3.14 -1.08 29.21
N VAL A 289 -2.47 -1.05 30.35
CA VAL A 289 -2.95 -0.32 31.54
C VAL A 289 -2.95 1.19 31.27
N LYS A 290 -1.90 1.67 30.57
CA LYS A 290 -1.75 3.07 30.22
C LYS A 290 -2.37 3.42 28.87
N ASP A 291 -2.75 2.43 28.05
CA ASP A 291 -3.11 2.58 26.64
C ASP A 291 -2.05 3.41 25.88
N ARG A 292 -0.79 2.95 25.94
CA ARG A 292 0.37 3.61 25.36
C ARG A 292 1.19 2.65 24.53
N TYR A 293 1.58 3.11 23.37
CA TYR A 293 2.58 2.45 22.56
C TYR A 293 3.93 3.16 22.71
N THR A 294 4.98 2.38 22.84
CA THR A 294 6.36 2.85 22.93
C THR A 294 7.20 2.08 21.94
N PRO A 295 7.80 2.75 20.93
CA PRO A 295 8.77 2.12 20.03
C PRO A 295 9.94 1.51 20.79
N ASP A 296 10.50 0.43 20.28
CA ASP A 296 11.68 -0.21 20.85
C ASP A 296 12.87 0.74 20.84
N LYS A 297 13.77 0.59 21.81
CA LYS A 297 14.96 1.43 21.95
C LYS A 297 15.82 1.38 20.67
N GLY A 298 16.17 2.54 20.15
CA GLY A 298 16.96 2.68 18.92
C GLY A 298 16.13 2.79 17.65
N SER A 299 14.79 2.68 17.74
CA SER A 299 13.91 2.96 16.59
C SER A 299 13.99 4.42 16.20
N VAL A 300 14.01 4.69 14.88
CA VAL A 300 13.87 6.02 14.31
C VAL A 300 12.38 6.24 14.02
N ASP A 301 11.77 7.15 14.78
CA ASP A 301 10.33 7.40 14.75
C ASP A 301 9.97 8.50 13.73
N SER A 302 10.31 8.24 12.49
CA SER A 302 10.07 9.07 11.30
C SER A 302 10.32 8.26 10.02
N ASP A 303 10.12 8.86 8.85
CA ASP A 303 10.39 8.25 7.55
C ASP A 303 11.88 8.06 7.21
N ALA A 304 12.78 8.55 8.05
CA ALA A 304 14.19 8.16 8.02
C ALA A 304 14.44 6.76 8.63
N GLY A 305 13.43 6.17 9.30
CA GLY A 305 13.45 4.84 9.87
C GLY A 305 13.01 3.74 8.90
N LEU A 306 12.36 2.72 9.46
CA LEU A 306 11.87 1.57 8.68
C LEU A 306 10.65 1.95 7.86
N ARG A 307 10.66 1.59 6.58
CA ARG A 307 9.52 1.74 5.67
C ARG A 307 9.03 0.37 5.20
N TYR A 308 7.75 0.30 4.82
CA TYR A 308 7.26 -0.87 4.11
C TYR A 308 7.88 -0.95 2.71
N ASP A 309 8.01 0.21 2.07
CA ASP A 309 8.54 0.30 0.71
C ASP A 309 9.31 1.62 0.55
N TYR A 310 10.39 1.59 -0.16
CA TYR A 310 11.24 2.76 -0.37
C TYR A 310 10.96 3.47 -1.71
N GLY A 311 9.90 3.05 -2.43
CA GLY A 311 9.44 3.65 -3.68
C GLY A 311 8.09 4.38 -3.56
N LYS A 312 7.20 4.15 -4.52
CA LYS A 312 5.89 4.83 -4.67
C LYS A 312 4.74 4.25 -3.83
N PHE A 313 4.98 3.38 -2.91
CA PHE A 313 3.98 2.71 -2.08
C PHE A 313 3.48 3.63 -0.97
N TYR A 314 2.15 3.80 -0.84
CA TYR A 314 1.54 4.73 0.12
C TYR A 314 0.15 4.29 0.59
N ALA A 315 -0.36 4.95 1.65
CA ALA A 315 -1.71 4.82 2.22
C ALA A 315 -2.10 3.37 2.56
N SER A 316 -1.13 2.57 2.99
CA SER A 316 -1.29 1.13 3.19
C SER A 316 -2.24 0.78 4.34
N LYS A 317 -2.84 -0.39 4.24
CA LYS A 317 -3.68 -1.01 5.28
C LYS A 317 -3.38 -2.50 5.37
N THR A 318 -3.41 -3.02 6.61
CA THR A 318 -3.32 -4.47 6.83
C THR A 318 -4.63 -5.06 7.32
N PHE A 319 -4.80 -6.36 7.11
CA PHE A 319 -5.83 -7.14 7.77
C PHE A 319 -5.31 -8.52 8.16
N PHE A 320 -5.94 -9.13 9.15
CA PHE A 320 -5.65 -10.50 9.54
C PHE A 320 -6.49 -11.46 8.70
N ASP A 321 -5.82 -12.30 7.90
CA ASP A 321 -6.43 -13.40 7.17
C ASP A 321 -6.51 -14.62 8.08
N SER A 322 -7.68 -14.79 8.71
CA SER A 322 -7.95 -15.88 9.65
C SER A 322 -7.97 -17.27 8.98
N SER A 323 -8.20 -17.33 7.67
CA SER A 323 -8.23 -18.61 6.95
C SER A 323 -6.85 -19.25 6.80
N LYS A 324 -5.79 -18.43 6.80
CA LYS A 324 -4.40 -18.85 6.61
C LYS A 324 -3.46 -18.40 7.71
N ASN A 325 -4.00 -17.79 8.78
CA ASN A 325 -3.24 -17.28 9.92
C ASN A 325 -2.07 -16.39 9.49
N ARG A 326 -2.34 -15.40 8.64
CA ARG A 326 -1.35 -14.46 8.12
C ARG A 326 -1.88 -13.04 8.15
N ARG A 327 -0.99 -12.06 8.15
CA ARG A 327 -1.36 -10.66 7.99
C ARG A 327 -1.01 -10.22 6.58
N ILE A 328 -1.98 -9.63 5.90
CA ILE A 328 -1.87 -9.16 4.52
C ILE A 328 -1.81 -7.64 4.52
N LEU A 329 -0.86 -7.09 3.78
CA LEU A 329 -0.63 -5.67 3.55
C LEU A 329 -1.08 -5.31 2.13
N TRP A 330 -1.90 -4.28 2.01
CA TRP A 330 -2.25 -3.59 0.77
C TRP A 330 -1.64 -2.20 0.75
N GLY A 331 -1.32 -1.67 -0.44
CA GLY A 331 -0.85 -0.30 -0.58
C GLY A 331 -1.17 0.28 -1.95
N TRP A 332 -1.44 1.57 -1.97
CA TRP A 332 -1.66 2.33 -3.19
C TRP A 332 -0.33 2.73 -3.84
N ILE A 333 -0.29 2.62 -5.16
CA ILE A 333 0.84 3.05 -5.97
C ILE A 333 0.37 4.20 -6.87
N ASN A 334 0.87 5.41 -6.56
CA ASN A 334 0.58 6.61 -7.33
C ASN A 334 1.26 6.56 -8.71
N GLU A 335 0.82 7.43 -9.62
CA GLU A 335 1.40 7.57 -10.95
C GLU A 335 2.77 8.28 -10.92
N SER A 336 3.60 8.00 -11.94
CA SER A 336 4.81 8.75 -12.27
C SER A 336 4.71 9.44 -13.64
N SER A 337 3.58 9.30 -14.32
CA SER A 337 3.19 10.05 -15.52
C SER A 337 2.58 11.40 -15.16
N SER A 338 2.50 12.30 -16.11
CA SER A 338 1.83 13.58 -15.94
C SER A 338 0.31 13.41 -15.80
N VAL A 339 -0.37 14.39 -15.19
CA VAL A 339 -1.84 14.41 -15.14
C VAL A 339 -2.46 14.39 -16.53
N ALA A 340 -1.83 15.04 -17.52
CA ALA A 340 -2.28 15.02 -18.90
C ALA A 340 -2.22 13.61 -19.51
N ASP A 341 -1.14 12.85 -19.21
CA ASP A 341 -1.02 11.46 -19.64
C ASP A 341 -2.05 10.56 -18.92
N ASP A 342 -2.35 10.83 -17.65
CA ASP A 342 -3.37 10.10 -16.91
C ASP A 342 -4.76 10.32 -17.51
N VAL A 343 -5.09 11.56 -17.87
CA VAL A 343 -6.34 11.89 -18.58
C VAL A 343 -6.40 11.15 -19.93
N LYS A 344 -5.30 11.13 -20.68
CA LYS A 344 -5.21 10.41 -21.95
C LYS A 344 -5.37 8.89 -21.79
N LYS A 345 -4.79 8.29 -20.72
CA LYS A 345 -4.96 6.88 -20.39
C LYS A 345 -6.39 6.54 -19.96
N GLY A 346 -7.12 7.51 -19.41
CA GLY A 346 -8.46 7.31 -18.84
C GLY A 346 -8.46 6.64 -17.46
N TRP A 347 -7.31 6.48 -16.81
CA TRP A 347 -7.17 5.90 -15.48
C TRP A 347 -5.92 6.42 -14.77
N SER A 348 -5.92 6.35 -13.43
CA SER A 348 -4.80 6.78 -12.60
C SER A 348 -4.79 6.02 -11.27
N GLY A 349 -3.62 5.53 -10.88
CA GLY A 349 -3.40 4.75 -9.66
C GLY A 349 -3.67 3.26 -9.83
N ILE A 350 -2.98 2.46 -9.03
CA ILE A 350 -3.15 1.00 -8.92
C ILE A 350 -2.90 0.56 -7.48
N GLN A 351 -3.26 -0.69 -7.14
CA GLN A 351 -2.82 -1.32 -5.90
C GLN A 351 -1.57 -2.17 -6.16
N ALA A 352 -0.64 -2.18 -5.20
CA ALA A 352 0.46 -3.13 -5.18
C ALA A 352 -0.05 -4.57 -5.10
N ILE A 353 0.76 -5.56 -5.46
CA ILE A 353 0.46 -6.94 -5.12
C ILE A 353 0.36 -7.05 -3.59
N PRO A 354 -0.71 -7.67 -3.05
CA PRO A 354 -0.81 -7.86 -1.60
C PRO A 354 0.40 -8.63 -1.08
N ARG A 355 0.89 -8.22 0.10
CA ARG A 355 2.08 -8.81 0.72
C ARG A 355 1.72 -9.49 2.03
N THR A 356 2.21 -10.70 2.25
CA THR A 356 2.26 -11.27 3.59
C THR A 356 3.37 -10.58 4.38
N ILE A 357 3.09 -10.17 5.62
CA ILE A 357 4.07 -9.51 6.50
C ILE A 357 4.19 -10.25 7.83
N TRP A 358 5.40 -10.31 8.35
CA TRP A 358 5.72 -10.92 9.66
C TRP A 358 7.00 -10.32 10.25
N LEU A 359 7.23 -10.54 11.52
CA LEU A 359 8.42 -10.06 12.20
C LEU A 359 9.65 -10.91 11.82
N ASP A 360 10.75 -10.26 11.47
CA ASP A 360 12.05 -10.92 11.29
C ASP A 360 12.49 -11.57 12.62
N LYS A 361 13.22 -12.66 12.53
CA LYS A 361 13.83 -13.37 13.69
C LYS A 361 14.72 -12.47 14.55
N SER A 362 15.31 -11.43 13.98
CA SER A 362 16.06 -10.42 14.73
C SER A 362 15.18 -9.55 15.63
N GLY A 363 13.87 -9.54 15.42
CA GLY A 363 12.91 -8.66 16.09
C GLY A 363 13.01 -7.17 15.70
N LYS A 364 13.86 -6.81 14.74
CA LYS A 364 14.20 -5.42 14.43
C LYS A 364 13.45 -4.82 13.26
N GLN A 365 12.90 -5.64 12.37
CA GLN A 365 12.17 -5.21 11.17
C GLN A 365 11.10 -6.21 10.78
N LEU A 366 10.19 -5.81 9.93
CA LEU A 366 9.25 -6.71 9.27
C LEU A 366 9.87 -7.28 7.99
N LEU A 367 9.52 -8.52 7.68
CA LEU A 367 9.72 -9.12 6.38
C LEU A 367 8.41 -9.02 5.59
N GLN A 368 8.53 -8.85 4.28
CA GLN A 368 7.40 -8.72 3.37
C GLN A 368 7.63 -9.58 2.14
N TRP A 369 6.64 -10.34 1.73
CA TRP A 369 6.72 -11.14 0.52
C TRP A 369 5.40 -11.11 -0.23
N PRO A 370 5.39 -11.09 -1.56
CA PRO A 370 4.15 -11.21 -2.31
C PRO A 370 3.37 -12.43 -1.86
N ILE A 371 2.04 -12.33 -1.82
CA ILE A 371 1.21 -13.48 -1.50
C ILE A 371 1.54 -14.64 -2.45
N PHE A 372 1.56 -15.86 -1.92
CA PHE A 372 1.95 -17.01 -2.74
C PHE A 372 0.91 -17.31 -3.85
N GLU A 373 -0.31 -16.89 -3.70
CA GLU A 373 -1.39 -17.03 -4.69
C GLU A 373 -1.05 -16.38 -6.03
N ILE A 374 -0.16 -15.38 -6.06
CA ILE A 374 0.28 -14.77 -7.32
C ILE A 374 1.00 -15.79 -8.22
N GLU A 375 1.58 -16.84 -7.65
CA GLU A 375 2.30 -17.86 -8.39
C GLU A 375 1.39 -18.73 -9.29
N GLN A 376 0.08 -18.74 -9.02
CA GLN A 376 -0.90 -19.39 -9.92
C GLN A 376 -0.96 -18.72 -11.31
N LEU A 377 -0.48 -17.49 -11.43
CA LEU A 377 -0.38 -16.79 -12.70
C LEU A 377 0.89 -17.14 -13.49
N ARG A 378 1.87 -17.80 -12.86
CA ARG A 378 3.09 -18.25 -13.53
C ARG A 378 2.76 -19.27 -14.63
N THR A 379 3.35 -19.06 -15.81
CA THR A 379 3.18 -19.95 -16.95
C THR A 379 4.55 -20.43 -17.43
N LYS A 380 4.99 -20.00 -18.58
CA LYS A 380 6.27 -20.39 -19.17
C LYS A 380 7.43 -20.08 -18.23
N ARG A 381 8.20 -21.10 -17.86
CA ARG A 381 9.35 -21.00 -16.98
C ARG A 381 10.66 -21.12 -17.75
N VAL A 382 11.62 -20.30 -17.38
CA VAL A 382 13.01 -20.36 -17.84
C VAL A 382 13.92 -20.37 -16.62
N ASP A 383 14.79 -21.37 -16.53
CA ASP A 383 15.84 -21.46 -15.52
C ASP A 383 17.20 -21.24 -16.19
N SER A 384 18.04 -20.44 -15.58
CA SER A 384 19.44 -20.32 -15.98
C SER A 384 20.31 -21.18 -15.05
N PRO A 385 21.20 -22.00 -15.61
CA PRO A 385 22.15 -22.75 -14.78
C PRO A 385 23.05 -21.80 -13.99
N THR A 386 23.60 -22.34 -12.91
CA THR A 386 24.65 -21.62 -12.14
C THR A 386 25.75 -21.13 -13.05
N LYS A 387 26.06 -19.85 -13.03
CA LYS A 387 27.09 -19.25 -13.87
C LYS A 387 27.78 -18.08 -13.17
N VAL A 388 28.97 -17.76 -13.66
CA VAL A 388 29.70 -16.55 -13.26
C VAL A 388 29.39 -15.43 -14.23
N LEU A 389 28.86 -14.32 -13.72
CA LEU A 389 28.60 -13.11 -14.46
C LEU A 389 29.82 -12.18 -14.31
N LYS A 390 30.63 -12.12 -15.36
CA LYS A 390 31.88 -11.31 -15.35
C LYS A 390 31.58 -9.83 -15.19
N GLY A 391 32.52 -9.07 -14.64
CA GLY A 391 32.44 -7.61 -14.60
C GLY A 391 32.27 -7.01 -15.99
N GLY A 392 31.36 -6.05 -16.15
CA GLY A 392 30.98 -5.43 -17.42
C GLY A 392 30.11 -6.29 -18.33
N SER A 393 29.57 -7.43 -17.87
CA SER A 393 28.76 -8.32 -18.70
C SER A 393 27.26 -8.21 -18.43
N MET A 394 26.48 -8.54 -19.44
CA MET A 394 25.02 -8.59 -19.40
C MET A 394 24.56 -9.84 -20.18
N VAL A 395 23.48 -10.46 -19.71
CA VAL A 395 22.89 -11.66 -20.34
C VAL A 395 21.39 -11.50 -20.39
N GLU A 396 20.84 -11.66 -21.59
CA GLU A 396 19.39 -11.62 -21.79
C GLU A 396 18.71 -12.86 -21.19
N ILE A 397 17.59 -12.63 -20.52
CA ILE A 397 16.69 -13.67 -20.03
C ILE A 397 15.56 -13.79 -21.05
N SER A 398 15.80 -14.58 -22.09
CA SER A 398 14.85 -14.81 -23.17
C SER A 398 13.90 -15.96 -22.84
N GLY A 399 12.79 -16.02 -23.58
CA GLY A 399 11.84 -17.10 -23.47
C GLY A 399 10.69 -16.85 -22.47
N VAL A 400 10.62 -15.68 -21.86
CA VAL A 400 9.49 -15.18 -21.06
C VAL A 400 8.94 -13.90 -21.65
N THR A 401 7.72 -13.51 -21.29
CA THR A 401 7.13 -12.20 -21.64
C THR A 401 7.73 -11.14 -20.74
N ALA A 402 8.76 -10.42 -21.23
CA ALA A 402 9.56 -9.52 -20.40
C ALA A 402 8.77 -8.33 -19.80
N ALA A 403 7.69 -7.91 -20.46
CA ALA A 403 6.80 -6.85 -19.95
C ALA A 403 5.83 -7.34 -18.87
N GLN A 404 5.72 -8.67 -18.65
CA GLN A 404 4.73 -9.27 -17.75
C GLN A 404 5.34 -10.55 -17.15
N ALA A 405 6.19 -10.39 -16.15
CA ALA A 405 7.05 -11.45 -15.64
C ALA A 405 7.19 -11.45 -14.11
N ASP A 406 7.51 -12.61 -13.56
CA ASP A 406 8.04 -12.82 -12.22
C ASP A 406 9.46 -13.37 -12.35
N VAL A 407 10.44 -12.72 -11.73
CA VAL A 407 11.85 -13.07 -11.87
C VAL A 407 12.52 -13.16 -10.51
N GLU A 408 13.23 -14.25 -10.27
CA GLU A 408 13.96 -14.51 -9.03
C GLU A 408 15.43 -14.83 -9.33
N VAL A 409 16.35 -14.22 -8.57
CA VAL A 409 17.78 -14.50 -8.66
C VAL A 409 18.41 -14.53 -7.27
N SER A 410 19.43 -15.38 -7.10
CA SER A 410 20.33 -15.40 -5.95
C SER A 410 21.75 -15.16 -6.42
N PHE A 411 22.42 -14.19 -5.79
CA PHE A 411 23.80 -13.78 -6.08
C PHE A 411 24.75 -14.21 -4.96
N GLY A 412 25.79 -14.96 -5.30
CA GLY A 412 26.90 -15.27 -4.41
C GLY A 412 28.10 -14.37 -4.71
N ILE A 413 28.69 -13.79 -3.67
CA ILE A 413 29.81 -12.86 -3.74
C ILE A 413 31.05 -13.50 -3.15
N LYS A 414 32.23 -13.25 -3.72
CA LYS A 414 33.50 -13.81 -3.25
C LYS A 414 34.58 -12.76 -3.00
N ALA A 415 34.69 -11.74 -3.82
CA ALA A 415 35.82 -10.77 -3.79
C ALA A 415 35.47 -9.56 -2.91
N PHE A 416 35.16 -9.78 -1.64
CA PHE A 416 34.72 -8.71 -0.73
C PHE A 416 35.76 -7.64 -0.49
N GLU A 417 37.05 -7.98 -0.59
CA GLU A 417 38.18 -7.03 -0.44
C GLU A 417 38.16 -5.92 -1.50
N LYS A 418 37.47 -6.13 -2.63
CA LYS A 418 37.29 -5.17 -3.73
C LYS A 418 36.10 -4.22 -3.55
N ALA A 419 35.32 -4.40 -2.48
CA ALA A 419 34.24 -3.48 -2.18
C ALA A 419 34.75 -2.06 -1.95
N GLU A 420 34.12 -1.06 -2.53
CA GLU A 420 34.42 0.35 -2.29
C GLU A 420 34.13 0.69 -0.82
N MET A 421 34.89 1.63 -0.26
CA MET A 421 34.59 2.15 1.08
C MET A 421 33.28 2.97 1.04
N LEU A 422 32.43 2.71 2.00
CA LEU A 422 31.25 3.57 2.22
C LEU A 422 31.71 4.86 2.90
N ASP A 423 31.46 6.00 2.29
CA ASP A 423 31.68 7.30 2.91
C ASP A 423 30.79 7.42 4.16
N PRO A 424 31.33 7.74 5.35
CA PRO A 424 30.54 7.88 6.57
C PRO A 424 29.40 8.91 6.49
N SER A 425 29.51 9.89 5.59
CA SER A 425 28.45 10.88 5.34
C SER A 425 27.29 10.34 4.51
N TRP A 426 27.44 9.18 3.87
CA TRP A 426 26.42 8.55 3.04
C TRP A 426 25.36 7.82 3.87
N THR A 427 24.44 8.58 4.43
CA THR A 427 23.37 8.06 5.30
C THR A 427 22.03 7.88 4.56
N ASN A 428 21.86 8.52 3.40
CA ASN A 428 20.61 8.45 2.60
C ASN A 428 20.80 7.48 1.41
N PRO A 429 20.20 6.28 1.44
CA PRO A 429 20.36 5.29 0.39
C PRO A 429 19.85 5.74 -0.98
N GLN A 430 18.78 6.54 -1.01
CA GLN A 430 18.23 7.08 -2.26
C GLN A 430 19.21 8.03 -2.95
N MET A 431 19.86 8.92 -2.19
CA MET A 431 20.89 9.81 -2.74
C MET A 431 22.10 9.04 -3.26
N ILE A 432 22.53 8.00 -2.54
CA ILE A 432 23.63 7.13 -2.98
C ILE A 432 23.25 6.45 -4.30
N CYS A 433 22.05 5.89 -4.40
CA CYS A 433 21.57 5.25 -5.64
C CYS A 433 21.52 6.23 -6.83
N SER A 434 21.14 7.48 -6.61
CA SER A 434 21.14 8.51 -7.66
C SER A 434 22.57 8.86 -8.12
N GLN A 435 23.52 8.98 -7.20
CA GLN A 435 24.92 9.28 -7.50
C GLN A 435 25.69 8.09 -8.06
N LYS A 436 25.40 6.89 -7.57
CA LYS A 436 26.01 5.61 -7.96
C LYS A 436 25.02 4.78 -8.80
N SER A 437 24.44 5.40 -9.82
CA SER A 437 23.46 4.79 -10.74
C SER A 437 23.94 3.49 -11.39
N ALA A 438 23.06 2.83 -12.13
CA ALA A 438 23.39 1.59 -12.86
C ALA A 438 24.52 1.75 -13.87
N SER A 439 24.74 2.96 -14.40
CA SER A 439 25.82 3.27 -15.36
C SER A 439 27.18 3.52 -14.71
N VAL A 440 27.25 3.78 -13.40
CA VAL A 440 28.49 4.05 -12.68
C VAL A 440 29.15 2.75 -12.28
N LYS A 441 30.34 2.49 -12.81
CA LYS A 441 31.13 1.29 -12.49
C LYS A 441 31.63 1.32 -11.05
N GLY A 442 31.57 0.19 -10.35
CA GLY A 442 32.09 0.03 -8.99
C GLY A 442 32.89 -1.26 -8.82
N GLY A 443 33.40 -1.53 -7.65
CA GLY A 443 34.08 -2.78 -7.31
C GLY A 443 33.07 -3.94 -7.28
N LEU A 444 32.23 -3.99 -6.25
CA LEU A 444 31.13 -4.95 -6.12
C LEU A 444 29.79 -4.30 -6.44
N GLY A 445 29.41 -4.35 -7.72
CA GLY A 445 28.18 -3.77 -8.29
C GLY A 445 28.42 -2.48 -9.08
N PRO A 446 27.34 -2.03 -9.77
CA PRO A 446 25.97 -2.54 -9.71
C PRO A 446 25.81 -3.90 -10.38
N PHE A 447 25.02 -4.79 -9.79
CA PHE A 447 24.60 -6.05 -10.37
C PHE A 447 23.16 -6.37 -10.00
N GLY A 448 22.38 -6.88 -10.97
CA GLY A 448 20.95 -7.12 -10.80
C GLY A 448 20.23 -7.30 -12.13
N PHE A 449 19.07 -6.67 -12.28
CA PHE A 449 18.24 -6.73 -13.49
C PHE A 449 18.16 -5.40 -14.22
N LEU A 450 18.13 -5.45 -15.56
CA LEU A 450 17.55 -4.41 -16.39
C LEU A 450 16.19 -4.92 -16.86
N VAL A 451 15.13 -4.26 -16.43
CA VAL A 451 13.74 -4.63 -16.72
C VAL A 451 13.11 -3.56 -17.61
N LEU A 452 12.08 -3.92 -18.34
CA LEU A 452 11.41 -3.04 -19.30
C LEU A 452 12.46 -2.32 -20.15
N ALA A 453 13.39 -3.07 -20.71
CA ALA A 453 14.51 -2.57 -21.46
C ALA A 453 14.23 -2.62 -22.98
N SER A 454 14.58 -1.56 -23.71
CA SER A 454 14.59 -1.59 -25.17
C SER A 454 15.82 -2.37 -25.69
N LYS A 455 15.73 -2.95 -26.88
CA LYS A 455 16.80 -3.74 -27.50
C LYS A 455 18.15 -2.99 -27.56
N GLY A 456 18.11 -1.68 -27.83
CA GLY A 456 19.30 -0.83 -27.86
C GLY A 456 19.66 -0.21 -26.52
N LEU A 457 19.00 -0.56 -25.42
CA LEU A 457 19.20 0.00 -24.09
C LEU A 457 19.08 1.53 -24.01
N GLN A 458 18.31 2.14 -24.92
CA GLN A 458 17.96 3.56 -24.81
C GLN A 458 17.05 3.79 -23.61
N GLU A 459 16.14 2.83 -23.34
CA GLU A 459 15.29 2.78 -22.17
C GLU A 459 15.52 1.50 -21.39
N TYR A 460 15.54 1.61 -20.06
CA TYR A 460 15.48 0.51 -19.10
C TYR A 460 15.25 1.04 -17.69
N THR A 461 14.67 0.20 -16.84
CA THR A 461 14.68 0.37 -15.38
C THR A 461 15.70 -0.60 -14.81
N ALA A 462 16.64 -0.13 -13.98
CA ALA A 462 17.64 -0.98 -13.38
C ALA A 462 17.33 -1.25 -11.91
N VAL A 463 17.20 -2.52 -11.53
CA VAL A 463 17.08 -2.96 -10.13
C VAL A 463 18.33 -3.73 -9.77
N PHE A 464 19.12 -3.22 -8.79
CA PHE A 464 20.44 -3.76 -8.56
C PHE A 464 20.92 -3.62 -7.12
N PHE A 465 21.94 -4.38 -6.79
CA PHE A 465 22.71 -4.24 -5.55
C PHE A 465 24.07 -3.61 -5.79
N ARG A 466 24.54 -2.90 -4.77
CA ARG A 466 25.93 -2.52 -4.55
C ARG A 466 26.36 -2.95 -3.16
N ILE A 467 27.61 -3.33 -3.02
CA ILE A 467 28.19 -3.69 -1.72
C ILE A 467 29.33 -2.75 -1.43
N PHE A 468 29.27 -2.13 -0.26
CA PHE A 468 30.29 -1.25 0.27
C PHE A 468 30.94 -1.87 1.50
N LYS A 469 32.19 -1.49 1.76
CA LYS A 469 32.89 -1.79 2.99
C LYS A 469 32.62 -0.68 3.99
N GLY A 470 31.86 -0.99 5.05
CA GLY A 470 31.61 -0.09 6.17
C GLY A 470 32.59 -0.32 7.33
N GLN A 471 32.32 0.31 8.47
CA GLN A 471 33.06 0.11 9.69
C GLN A 471 32.76 -1.28 10.30
N GLY A 472 33.69 -2.23 10.13
CA GLY A 472 33.57 -3.59 10.68
C GLY A 472 32.53 -4.51 10.04
N LYS A 473 31.85 -4.08 8.98
CA LYS A 473 30.85 -4.89 8.23
C LYS A 473 30.72 -4.45 6.77
N TYR A 474 30.16 -5.31 5.95
CA TYR A 474 29.71 -4.92 4.62
C TYR A 474 28.33 -4.32 4.67
N VAL A 475 28.06 -3.35 3.82
CA VAL A 475 26.77 -2.67 3.68
C VAL A 475 26.22 -2.95 2.29
N VAL A 476 25.03 -3.54 2.25
CA VAL A 476 24.32 -3.83 1.02
C VAL A 476 23.34 -2.72 0.74
N LEU A 477 23.46 -2.11 -0.44
CA LEU A 477 22.55 -1.10 -0.97
C LEU A 477 21.74 -1.72 -2.12
N MET A 478 20.43 -1.64 -2.05
CA MET A 478 19.50 -1.97 -3.13
C MET A 478 19.02 -0.69 -3.78
N CYS A 479 19.04 -0.62 -5.10
CA CYS A 479 18.61 0.52 -5.89
C CYS A 479 17.56 0.11 -6.92
N SER A 480 16.61 1.03 -7.21
CA SER A 480 15.76 1.01 -8.37
C SER A 480 15.96 2.32 -9.13
N ASP A 481 16.71 2.26 -10.22
CA ASP A 481 17.16 3.41 -11.00
C ASP A 481 16.22 3.62 -12.18
N GLN A 482 15.44 4.72 -12.12
CA GLN A 482 14.47 5.10 -13.14
C GLN A 482 15.05 6.12 -14.14
N SER A 483 16.29 6.54 -14.00
CA SER A 483 16.86 7.64 -14.79
C SER A 483 16.75 7.43 -16.31
N ARG A 484 16.67 6.17 -16.74
CA ARG A 484 16.51 5.76 -18.14
C ARG A 484 15.23 4.96 -18.40
N SER A 485 14.24 5.03 -17.52
CA SER A 485 13.01 4.24 -17.64
C SER A 485 12.08 4.66 -18.77
N SER A 486 12.25 5.87 -19.30
CA SER A 486 11.44 6.43 -20.38
C SER A 486 12.17 7.54 -21.11
N LEU A 487 11.95 7.68 -22.43
CA LEU A 487 12.37 8.83 -23.22
C LEU A 487 11.46 10.05 -23.00
N ASN A 488 10.26 9.85 -22.43
CA ASN A 488 9.40 10.97 -22.04
C ASN A 488 10.00 11.69 -20.83
N ASN A 489 10.32 12.99 -21.00
CA ASN A 489 10.93 13.79 -19.93
C ASN A 489 9.91 14.33 -18.91
N ASP A 490 8.62 14.27 -19.19
CA ASP A 490 7.56 14.70 -18.27
C ASP A 490 7.29 13.69 -17.17
N ASN A 491 7.81 12.46 -17.30
CA ASN A 491 7.66 11.42 -16.30
C ASN A 491 8.58 11.67 -15.09
N ASP A 492 8.05 11.39 -13.88
CA ASP A 492 8.86 11.30 -12.67
C ASP A 492 9.77 10.06 -12.73
N LYS A 493 11.07 10.29 -12.91
CA LYS A 493 12.12 9.27 -13.00
C LYS A 493 12.99 9.22 -11.72
N THR A 494 12.37 9.45 -10.58
CA THR A 494 13.05 9.39 -9.28
C THR A 494 13.69 8.02 -9.06
N THR A 495 14.98 8.02 -8.76
CA THR A 495 15.71 6.82 -8.33
C THR A 495 15.44 6.54 -6.86
N TYR A 496 15.15 5.29 -6.51
CA TYR A 496 14.89 4.84 -5.15
C TYR A 496 16.03 3.99 -4.62
N GLY A 497 16.18 3.96 -3.29
CA GLY A 497 17.25 3.18 -2.65
C GLY A 497 16.91 2.77 -1.22
N ALA A 498 17.43 1.62 -0.82
CA ALA A 498 17.30 1.08 0.52
C ALA A 498 18.59 0.36 0.96
N PHE A 499 19.00 0.51 2.22
CA PHE A 499 19.95 -0.41 2.81
C PHE A 499 19.25 -1.73 3.14
N VAL A 500 19.92 -2.86 2.84
CA VAL A 500 19.39 -4.20 3.10
C VAL A 500 20.18 -4.80 4.27
N ASP A 501 19.48 -5.15 5.35
CA ASP A 501 20.10 -5.74 6.54
C ASP A 501 20.44 -7.24 6.32
N VAL A 502 21.43 -7.48 5.50
CA VAL A 502 21.97 -8.80 5.13
C VAL A 502 23.47 -8.80 5.37
N ASP A 503 24.01 -9.91 5.88
CA ASP A 503 25.45 -10.16 5.88
C ASP A 503 25.83 -10.96 4.61
N PRO A 504 26.30 -10.30 3.55
CA PRO A 504 26.55 -10.97 2.27
C PRO A 504 27.71 -11.97 2.33
N THR A 505 28.46 -12.01 3.45
CA THR A 505 29.52 -13.02 3.68
C THR A 505 28.96 -14.36 4.16
N LYS A 506 27.73 -14.36 4.70
CA LYS A 506 27.08 -15.53 5.29
C LYS A 506 25.92 -16.05 4.47
N GLU A 507 25.27 -15.18 3.71
CA GLU A 507 24.09 -15.53 2.92
C GLU A 507 24.15 -14.93 1.51
N GLU A 508 23.52 -15.59 0.55
CA GLU A 508 23.41 -15.08 -0.82
C GLU A 508 22.41 -13.93 -0.87
N LEU A 509 22.64 -12.96 -1.74
CA LEU A 509 21.72 -11.87 -1.97
C LEU A 509 20.60 -12.29 -2.92
N SER A 510 19.39 -12.39 -2.40
CA SER A 510 18.20 -12.68 -3.19
C SER A 510 17.56 -11.40 -3.72
N LEU A 511 17.06 -11.45 -4.94
CA LEU A 511 16.22 -10.43 -5.56
C LEU A 511 15.07 -11.11 -6.28
N LYS A 512 13.83 -10.75 -5.90
CA LYS A 512 12.61 -11.07 -6.63
C LYS A 512 12.05 -9.78 -7.23
N THR A 513 11.62 -9.82 -8.49
CA THR A 513 11.03 -8.66 -9.17
C THR A 513 9.78 -9.08 -9.94
N LEU A 514 8.66 -8.45 -9.63
CA LEU A 514 7.40 -8.54 -10.36
C LEU A 514 7.32 -7.38 -11.37
N ILE A 515 7.10 -7.70 -12.63
CA ILE A 515 7.06 -6.75 -13.75
C ILE A 515 5.68 -6.85 -14.39
N ASP A 516 4.97 -5.73 -14.48
CA ASP A 516 3.64 -5.69 -15.07
C ASP A 516 3.40 -4.38 -15.82
N HIS A 517 3.90 -4.31 -17.04
CA HIS A 517 3.79 -3.19 -17.97
C HIS A 517 4.32 -1.85 -17.45
N SER A 518 3.61 -1.22 -16.50
CA SER A 518 3.96 0.10 -15.97
C SER A 518 4.35 0.10 -14.50
N ILE A 519 4.57 -1.08 -13.92
CA ILE A 519 5.01 -1.21 -12.53
C ILE A 519 6.10 -2.26 -12.40
N VAL A 520 7.04 -1.98 -11.49
CA VAL A 520 8.13 -2.88 -11.10
C VAL A 520 8.16 -2.94 -9.58
N GLU A 521 7.77 -4.08 -8.99
CA GLU A 521 7.88 -4.32 -7.55
C GLU A 521 9.06 -5.26 -7.28
N SER A 522 10.01 -4.81 -6.45
CA SER A 522 11.25 -5.55 -6.18
C SER A 522 11.46 -5.81 -4.70
N PHE A 523 11.84 -7.04 -4.36
CA PHE A 523 12.00 -7.57 -3.01
C PHE A 523 13.44 -8.08 -2.84
N GLY A 524 14.26 -7.34 -2.10
CA GLY A 524 15.65 -7.66 -1.83
C GLY A 524 15.86 -8.32 -0.47
N GLY A 525 16.85 -9.23 -0.37
CA GLY A 525 17.20 -9.89 0.89
C GLY A 525 16.03 -10.64 1.52
N MET A 526 15.31 -11.43 0.74
CA MET A 526 14.12 -12.17 1.18
C MET A 526 13.02 -11.26 1.79
N GLY A 527 12.83 -10.07 1.21
CA GLY A 527 11.78 -9.13 1.64
C GLY A 527 12.18 -8.19 2.79
N LYS A 528 13.48 -8.08 3.11
CA LYS A 528 14.01 -7.09 4.06
C LYS A 528 13.93 -5.68 3.53
N ALA A 529 14.05 -5.50 2.21
CA ALA A 529 13.85 -4.23 1.54
C ALA A 529 12.93 -4.42 0.32
N CYS A 530 11.93 -3.54 0.19
CA CYS A 530 11.01 -3.51 -0.94
C CYS A 530 11.10 -2.15 -1.62
N ILE A 531 11.10 -2.14 -2.96
CA ILE A 531 11.09 -0.92 -3.76
C ILE A 531 10.09 -1.11 -4.90
N THR A 532 9.08 -0.26 -4.93
CA THR A 532 8.05 -0.23 -5.98
C THR A 532 8.20 1.03 -6.83
N ALA A 533 8.26 0.86 -8.14
CA ALA A 533 8.40 1.95 -9.09
C ALA A 533 7.30 1.91 -10.16
N ARG A 534 6.81 3.09 -10.56
CA ARG A 534 5.98 3.27 -11.75
C ARG A 534 6.86 3.72 -12.90
N VAL A 535 6.70 3.09 -14.04
CA VAL A 535 7.54 3.32 -15.23
C VAL A 535 6.71 3.29 -16.51
N TYR A 536 7.03 4.17 -17.46
CA TYR A 536 6.26 4.33 -18.68
C TYR A 536 7.21 4.41 -19.89
N PRO A 537 7.82 3.26 -20.28
CA PRO A 537 8.71 3.23 -21.43
C PRO A 537 7.97 3.56 -22.72
N THR A 538 8.65 4.17 -23.66
CA THR A 538 8.12 4.51 -24.99
C THR A 538 8.54 3.52 -26.06
N LEU A 539 9.69 2.88 -25.88
CA LEU A 539 10.25 1.87 -26.78
C LEU A 539 10.07 0.45 -26.27
N ALA A 540 10.24 0.25 -24.95
CA ALA A 540 10.21 -1.08 -24.33
C ALA A 540 8.77 -1.46 -23.94
N ILE A 541 7.87 -1.59 -24.91
CA ILE A 541 6.47 -1.96 -24.76
C ILE A 541 6.16 -3.26 -25.49
N HIS A 542 5.25 -4.08 -24.94
CA HIS A 542 4.83 -5.37 -25.50
C HIS A 542 6.03 -6.26 -25.87
N ASP A 543 6.09 -6.73 -27.11
CA ASP A 543 7.12 -7.66 -27.60
C ASP A 543 8.50 -7.01 -27.80
N GLU A 544 8.57 -5.66 -27.83
CA GLU A 544 9.83 -4.91 -27.89
C GLU A 544 10.50 -4.76 -26.52
N THR A 545 9.94 -5.39 -25.49
CA THR A 545 10.47 -5.39 -24.13
C THR A 545 11.46 -6.52 -23.94
N HIS A 546 12.62 -6.18 -23.38
CA HIS A 546 13.67 -7.13 -23.02
C HIS A 546 13.94 -7.13 -21.52
N LEU A 547 14.52 -8.23 -21.03
CA LEU A 547 14.90 -8.47 -19.65
C LEU A 547 16.33 -9.00 -19.60
N TYR A 548 17.18 -8.37 -18.78
CA TYR A 548 18.58 -8.77 -18.64
C TYR A 548 18.96 -8.94 -17.19
N VAL A 549 19.86 -9.90 -16.93
CA VAL A 549 20.71 -9.89 -15.73
C VAL A 549 22.04 -9.26 -16.09
N PHE A 550 22.54 -8.33 -15.26
CA PHE A 550 23.74 -7.56 -15.56
C PHE A 550 24.68 -7.45 -14.37
N ASN A 551 25.95 -7.19 -14.65
CA ASN A 551 26.98 -6.84 -13.70
C ASN A 551 27.87 -5.76 -14.31
N ASN A 552 27.73 -4.53 -13.87
CA ASN A 552 28.59 -3.40 -14.27
C ASN A 552 29.65 -3.10 -13.21
N GLY A 553 29.91 -4.03 -12.26
CA GLY A 553 31.06 -3.99 -11.37
C GLY A 553 32.36 -4.40 -12.06
N THR A 554 33.51 -4.25 -11.37
CA THR A 554 34.80 -4.79 -11.86
C THR A 554 34.93 -6.29 -11.55
N GLU A 555 34.34 -6.72 -10.46
CA GLU A 555 34.46 -8.10 -9.98
C GLU A 555 33.34 -8.99 -10.53
N SER A 556 33.64 -10.27 -10.69
CA SER A 556 32.66 -11.26 -11.11
C SER A 556 31.70 -11.61 -9.97
N ILE A 557 30.43 -11.82 -10.32
CA ILE A 557 29.37 -12.23 -9.41
C ILE A 557 28.87 -13.62 -9.81
N LYS A 558 28.69 -14.52 -8.85
CA LYS A 558 28.09 -15.82 -9.07
C LYS A 558 26.57 -15.68 -9.10
N ILE A 559 25.92 -16.13 -10.15
CA ILE A 559 24.48 -16.42 -10.16
C ILE A 559 24.32 -17.87 -9.70
N SER A 560 23.77 -18.08 -8.52
CA SER A 560 23.57 -19.42 -7.94
C SER A 560 22.24 -20.03 -8.40
N ARG A 561 21.22 -19.19 -8.55
CA ARG A 561 19.90 -19.53 -9.06
C ARG A 561 19.35 -18.33 -9.83
N LEU A 562 18.74 -18.58 -10.97
CA LEU A 562 17.92 -17.62 -11.69
C LEU A 562 16.74 -18.36 -12.31
N SER A 563 15.54 -17.91 -12.00
CA SER A 563 14.29 -18.42 -12.56
C SER A 563 13.42 -17.25 -13.01
N ALA A 564 12.81 -17.35 -14.16
CA ALA A 564 11.87 -16.37 -14.67
C ALA A 564 10.61 -17.05 -15.19
N TRP A 565 9.47 -16.41 -15.01
CA TRP A 565 8.19 -16.89 -15.49
C TRP A 565 7.45 -15.79 -16.23
N SER A 566 6.82 -16.13 -17.35
CA SER A 566 5.75 -15.30 -17.89
C SER A 566 4.54 -15.37 -16.96
N MET A 567 3.87 -14.27 -16.78
CA MET A 567 2.64 -14.18 -15.98
C MET A 567 1.42 -14.12 -16.91
N LYS A 568 0.35 -14.86 -16.59
CA LYS A 568 -0.93 -14.70 -17.28
C LYS A 568 -1.71 -13.53 -16.67
N LYS A 569 -2.69 -13.02 -17.42
CA LYS A 569 -3.59 -11.97 -16.96
C LYS A 569 -4.47 -12.51 -15.82
N ALA A 570 -4.60 -11.74 -14.75
CA ALA A 570 -5.60 -11.95 -13.71
C ALA A 570 -6.98 -11.42 -14.18
N GLN A 571 -8.04 -11.99 -13.65
CA GLN A 571 -9.38 -11.46 -13.83
C GLN A 571 -9.59 -10.33 -12.79
N ILE A 572 -9.59 -9.08 -13.23
CA ILE A 572 -9.70 -7.91 -12.35
C ILE A 572 -10.87 -7.02 -12.81
N ASN A 573 -11.85 -7.45 -13.46
CA ASN A 573 -13.06 -6.68 -13.86
C ASN A 573 -13.87 -7.48 -14.89
#